data_0f36f82dfe7e8cb5ca6ebaa748902828
#
_entry.id   0f36f82dfe7e8cb5ca6ebaa748902828
#
_cell.length_a   1.000
_cell.length_b   1.000
_cell.length_c   1.000
_cell.angle_alpha   90.00
_cell.angle_beta   90.00
_cell.angle_gamma   90.00
#
_symmetry.space_group_name_H-M   'P 1'
#
loop_
_entity.id
_entity.type
_entity.pdbx_description
1 polymer ?
#
loop_
_entity_poly.entity_id
_entity_poly.type
_entity_poly.pdbx_seq_one_letter_code
_entity_poly.pdbx_strand_id
1 'polypeptide(L)'
;VNETSEYRVTKYWLKGEKAGQSEMIMENLPGFPDGISSNGKGIYWIALPAKRKEIIDNLAGKPFIRKVVLRLPESIQPSPDRHGFVLGIDGDGQVIHNLQDPSSESFSPITSVEEKNGILYLGSLTYPGFARISAPE
;
A
#
# COMPACT_ATOMS: atom_id res chain seq x y z
N VAL A 1 1.65 -1.31 11.65
CA VAL A 1 2.82 -1.77 10.87
C VAL A 1 2.31 -2.44 9.60
N ASN A 2 2.84 -2.03 8.44
CA ASN A 2 2.58 -2.71 7.17
C ASN A 2 3.59 -3.85 6.98
N GLU A 3 3.07 -5.02 6.64
CA GLU A 3 3.88 -6.18 6.27
C GLU A 3 3.73 -6.41 4.76
N THR A 4 4.54 -5.69 3.98
CA THR A 4 4.42 -5.53 2.52
C THR A 4 4.31 -6.86 1.78
N SER A 5 5.21 -7.81 2.06
CA SER A 5 5.26 -9.11 1.37
C SER A 5 4.16 -10.08 1.81
N GLU A 6 3.51 -9.81 2.92
CA GLU A 6 2.44 -10.64 3.50
C GLU A 6 1.04 -10.08 3.20
N TYR A 7 0.95 -8.93 2.50
CA TYR A 7 -0.31 -8.27 2.16
C TYR A 7 -1.20 -8.02 3.38
N ARG A 8 -0.61 -7.58 4.51
CA ARG A 8 -1.35 -7.39 5.75
C ARG A 8 -0.88 -6.19 6.57
N VAL A 9 -1.72 -5.78 7.51
CA VAL A 9 -1.45 -4.72 8.49
C VAL A 9 -1.59 -5.28 9.89
N THR A 10 -0.55 -5.09 10.70
CA THR A 10 -0.52 -5.49 12.10
C THR A 10 -0.52 -4.27 13.01
N LYS A 11 -1.43 -4.26 13.97
CA LYS A 11 -1.51 -3.28 15.05
C LYS A 11 -0.67 -3.76 16.23
N TYR A 12 0.21 -2.91 16.74
CA TYR A 12 1.00 -3.16 17.94
C TYR A 12 0.62 -2.17 19.02
N TRP A 13 0.31 -2.66 20.19
CA TRP A 13 -0.13 -1.86 21.32
C TRP A 13 1.06 -1.35 22.13
N LEU A 14 1.29 -0.04 22.11
CA LEU A 14 2.38 0.60 22.85
C LEU A 14 2.02 0.90 24.31
N LYS A 15 0.73 1.04 24.62
CA LYS A 15 0.21 1.45 25.93
C LYS A 15 -1.13 0.78 26.24
N GLY A 16 -1.57 0.88 27.48
CA GLY A 16 -2.83 0.30 27.98
C GLY A 16 -2.72 -1.17 28.35
N GLU A 17 -3.85 -1.83 28.58
CA GLU A 17 -3.91 -3.23 29.04
C GLU A 17 -3.31 -4.23 28.04
N LYS A 18 -3.34 -3.91 26.76
CA LYS A 18 -2.77 -4.72 25.68
C LYS A 18 -1.31 -4.38 25.34
N ALA A 19 -0.63 -3.53 26.14
CA ALA A 19 0.74 -3.11 25.85
C ALA A 19 1.67 -4.30 25.58
N GLY A 20 2.45 -4.25 24.49
CA GLY A 20 3.34 -5.34 24.08
C GLY A 20 2.69 -6.43 23.24
N GLN A 21 1.37 -6.40 23.05
CA GLN A 21 0.66 -7.34 22.18
C GLN A 21 0.57 -6.83 20.74
N SER A 22 0.45 -7.76 19.80
CA SER A 22 0.17 -7.47 18.40
C SER A 22 -1.12 -8.15 17.96
N GLU A 23 -1.81 -7.51 17.03
CA GLU A 23 -3.08 -7.97 16.46
C GLU A 23 -3.08 -7.68 14.97
N MET A 24 -3.35 -8.71 14.16
CA MET A 24 -3.53 -8.53 12.73
C MET A 24 -4.91 -7.93 12.49
N ILE A 25 -4.95 -6.67 12.02
CA ILE A 25 -6.21 -5.94 11.81
C ILE A 25 -6.68 -6.00 10.35
N MET A 26 -5.81 -6.40 9.43
CA MET A 26 -6.14 -6.49 8.01
C MET A 26 -5.24 -7.51 7.34
N GLU A 27 -5.81 -8.37 6.51
CA GLU A 27 -5.10 -9.37 5.72
C GLU A 27 -5.64 -9.44 4.28
N ASN A 28 -4.90 -10.13 3.41
CA ASN A 28 -5.29 -10.29 2.00
C ASN A 28 -5.54 -8.96 1.27
N LEU A 29 -4.72 -7.96 1.54
CA LEU A 29 -4.78 -6.68 0.85
C LEU A 29 -4.70 -6.87 -0.67
N PRO A 30 -5.41 -6.05 -1.47
CA PRO A 30 -5.42 -6.14 -2.93
C PRO A 30 -4.14 -5.63 -3.61
N GLY A 31 -3.15 -5.25 -2.83
CA GLY A 31 -1.86 -4.73 -3.26
C GLY A 31 -0.84 -4.78 -2.14
N PHE A 32 0.38 -4.42 -2.47
CA PHE A 32 1.48 -4.36 -1.50
C PHE A 32 1.33 -3.12 -0.61
N PRO A 33 1.07 -3.24 0.70
CA PRO A 33 1.03 -2.07 1.58
C PRO A 33 2.44 -1.53 1.79
N ASP A 34 2.63 -0.22 1.60
CA ASP A 34 3.91 0.46 1.79
C ASP A 34 3.80 1.52 2.90
N GLY A 35 3.73 2.80 2.60
CA GLY A 35 3.58 3.85 3.61
C GLY A 35 2.21 3.80 4.30
N ILE A 36 2.21 4.02 5.61
CA ILE A 36 1.00 4.23 6.41
C ILE A 36 1.14 5.50 7.22
N SER A 37 0.10 6.33 7.24
CA SER A 37 0.04 7.55 8.06
C SER A 37 -1.29 7.65 8.78
N SER A 38 -1.37 8.54 9.78
CA SER A 38 -2.62 8.82 10.51
C SER A 38 -2.97 10.29 10.39
N ASN A 39 -4.25 10.58 10.15
CA ASN A 39 -4.73 11.97 10.19
C ASN A 39 -4.99 12.50 11.61
N GLY A 40 -4.74 11.69 12.64
CA GLY A 40 -5.00 12.05 14.05
C GLY A 40 -6.50 12.10 14.43
N LYS A 41 -7.39 11.74 13.51
CA LYS A 41 -8.85 11.74 13.69
C LYS A 41 -9.49 10.36 13.53
N GLY A 42 -8.67 9.31 13.59
CA GLY A 42 -9.11 7.91 13.50
C GLY A 42 -8.99 7.28 12.12
N ILE A 43 -8.53 8.02 11.11
CA ILE A 43 -8.27 7.47 9.78
C ILE A 43 -6.77 7.19 9.64
N TYR A 44 -6.46 6.02 9.12
CA TYR A 44 -5.11 5.60 8.72
C TYR A 44 -5.08 5.39 7.21
N TRP A 45 -4.22 6.14 6.53
CA TRP A 45 -4.04 6.08 5.11
C TRP A 45 -2.91 5.12 4.75
N ILE A 46 -3.17 4.20 3.81
CA ILE A 46 -2.21 3.20 3.34
C ILE A 46 -1.99 3.38 1.85
N ALA A 47 -0.75 3.56 1.45
CA ALA A 47 -0.34 3.56 0.06
C ALA A 47 -0.09 2.13 -0.43
N LEU A 48 -0.61 1.81 -1.64
CA LEU A 48 -0.39 0.53 -2.30
C LEU A 48 0.26 0.78 -3.67
N PRO A 49 1.61 0.73 -3.76
CA PRO A 49 2.33 1.05 -4.99
C PRO A 49 2.06 0.10 -6.16
N ALA A 50 1.66 -1.13 -5.87
CA ALA A 50 1.32 -2.11 -6.90
C ALA A 50 0.16 -3.00 -6.45
N LYS A 51 -0.68 -3.36 -7.42
CA LYS A 51 -1.71 -4.39 -7.21
C LYS A 51 -1.09 -5.76 -7.01
N ARG A 52 -1.79 -6.58 -6.26
CA ARG A 52 -1.50 -8.01 -6.16
C ARG A 52 -1.67 -8.66 -7.54
N LYS A 53 -0.68 -9.43 -7.96
CA LYS A 53 -0.73 -10.21 -9.21
C LYS A 53 -0.62 -11.69 -8.85
N GLU A 54 -1.57 -12.50 -9.30
CA GLU A 54 -1.59 -13.95 -9.07
C GLU A 54 -0.29 -14.63 -9.54
N ILE A 55 0.32 -14.12 -10.61
CA ILE A 55 1.61 -14.62 -11.11
C ILE A 55 2.71 -14.47 -10.06
N ILE A 56 2.74 -13.34 -9.34
CA ILE A 56 3.74 -13.08 -8.29
C ILE A 56 3.47 -13.98 -7.08
N ASP A 57 2.20 -14.16 -6.72
CA ASP A 57 1.79 -15.03 -5.62
C ASP A 57 2.14 -16.51 -5.89
N ASN A 58 1.90 -16.97 -7.10
CA ASN A 58 2.26 -18.32 -7.55
C ASN A 58 3.79 -18.56 -7.59
N LEU A 59 4.57 -17.49 -7.67
CA LEU A 59 6.03 -17.52 -7.63
C LEU A 59 6.59 -17.37 -6.21
N ALA A 60 5.78 -16.93 -5.24
CA ALA A 60 6.21 -16.72 -3.85
C ALA A 60 6.76 -18.02 -3.21
N GLY A 61 6.14 -19.17 -3.53
CA GLY A 61 6.60 -20.50 -3.08
C GLY A 61 7.79 -21.08 -3.86
N LYS A 62 8.32 -20.39 -4.88
CA LYS A 62 9.35 -20.91 -5.78
C LYS A 62 10.53 -19.94 -5.93
N PRO A 63 11.42 -19.84 -4.92
CA PRO A 63 12.48 -18.84 -4.88
C PRO A 63 13.46 -18.91 -6.07
N PHE A 64 13.65 -20.09 -6.65
CA PHE A 64 14.49 -20.25 -7.83
C PHE A 64 13.87 -19.59 -9.06
N ILE A 65 12.60 -19.80 -9.32
CA ILE A 65 11.90 -19.20 -10.47
C ILE A 65 11.83 -17.69 -10.32
N ARG A 66 11.60 -17.18 -9.12
CA ARG A 66 11.64 -15.75 -8.82
C ARG A 66 13.00 -15.13 -9.16
N LYS A 67 14.10 -15.79 -8.82
CA LYS A 67 15.46 -15.34 -9.20
C LYS A 67 15.67 -15.32 -10.71
N VAL A 68 15.11 -16.29 -11.44
CA VAL A 68 15.19 -16.33 -12.91
C VAL A 68 14.42 -15.17 -13.53
N VAL A 69 13.17 -14.93 -13.09
CA VAL A 69 12.33 -13.83 -13.58
C VAL A 69 12.97 -12.46 -13.33
N LEU A 70 13.57 -12.25 -12.15
CA LEU A 70 14.27 -11.00 -11.81
C LEU A 70 15.57 -10.77 -12.59
N ARG A 71 16.11 -11.80 -13.26
CA ARG A 71 17.31 -11.72 -14.11
C ARG A 71 16.98 -11.58 -15.59
N LEU A 72 15.72 -11.63 -15.98
CA LEU A 72 15.32 -11.36 -17.36
C LEU A 72 15.61 -9.90 -17.72
N PRO A 73 15.92 -9.61 -18.99
CA PRO A 73 16.01 -8.24 -19.48
C PRO A 73 14.74 -7.44 -19.15
N GLU A 74 14.87 -6.16 -18.80
CA GLU A 74 13.75 -5.29 -18.42
C GLU A 74 12.62 -5.28 -19.46
N SER A 75 12.95 -5.45 -20.74
CA SER A 75 11.97 -5.53 -21.83
C SER A 75 11.04 -6.74 -21.77
N ILE A 76 11.40 -7.78 -21.00
CA ILE A 76 10.63 -9.04 -20.86
C ILE A 76 10.06 -9.15 -19.44
N GLN A 77 10.53 -8.35 -18.50
CA GLN A 77 9.98 -8.33 -17.16
C GLN A 77 8.53 -7.77 -17.18
N PRO A 78 7.61 -8.37 -16.42
CA PRO A 78 6.28 -7.81 -16.25
C PRO A 78 6.38 -6.40 -15.67
N SER A 79 6.09 -5.39 -16.47
CA SER A 79 6.00 -4.02 -15.95
C SER A 79 4.86 -3.92 -14.95
N PRO A 80 5.03 -3.15 -13.87
CA PRO A 80 3.92 -2.84 -12.98
C PRO A 80 2.83 -2.08 -13.77
N ASP A 81 1.58 -2.51 -13.66
CA ASP A 81 0.47 -1.72 -14.20
C ASP A 81 0.44 -0.37 -13.49
N ARG A 82 0.33 0.72 -14.25
CA ARG A 82 0.06 2.02 -13.65
C ARG A 82 -1.30 1.98 -12.99
N HIS A 83 -1.32 2.20 -11.69
CA HIS A 83 -2.54 2.21 -10.90
C HIS A 83 -2.30 2.99 -9.60
N GLY A 84 -2.86 4.17 -9.52
CA GLY A 84 -2.86 4.93 -8.27
C GLY A 84 -3.78 4.25 -7.27
N PHE A 85 -3.27 3.89 -6.08
CA PHE A 85 -4.08 3.14 -5.13
C PHE A 85 -3.76 3.56 -3.69
N VAL A 86 -4.78 4.01 -2.97
CA VAL A 86 -4.72 4.40 -1.57
C VAL A 86 -5.96 3.87 -0.84
N LEU A 87 -5.78 3.30 0.32
CA LEU A 87 -6.85 2.92 1.24
C LEU A 87 -6.86 3.82 2.47
N GLY A 88 -8.05 4.23 2.91
CA GLY A 88 -8.29 4.78 4.22
C GLY A 88 -8.98 3.74 5.09
N ILE A 89 -8.38 3.43 6.24
CA ILE A 89 -8.94 2.47 7.20
C ILE A 89 -9.16 3.13 8.55
N ASP A 90 -10.03 2.57 9.37
CA ASP A 90 -10.16 2.93 10.77
C ASP A 90 -9.16 2.19 11.68
N GLY A 91 -9.24 2.41 12.99
CA GLY A 91 -8.36 1.78 13.98
C GLY A 91 -8.55 0.27 14.14
N ASP A 92 -9.60 -0.29 13.57
CA ASP A 92 -9.93 -1.73 13.63
C ASP A 92 -9.71 -2.42 12.28
N GLY A 93 -9.18 -1.69 11.29
CA GLY A 93 -8.82 -2.22 9.97
C GLY A 93 -9.99 -2.25 8.98
N GLN A 94 -11.13 -1.60 9.29
CA GLN A 94 -12.23 -1.48 8.34
C GLN A 94 -11.89 -0.46 7.26
N VAL A 95 -12.08 -0.82 5.99
CA VAL A 95 -11.87 0.10 4.88
C VAL A 95 -13.04 1.08 4.82
N ILE A 96 -12.73 2.36 5.04
CA ILE A 96 -13.68 3.48 4.95
C ILE A 96 -13.52 4.28 3.66
N HIS A 97 -12.32 4.30 3.09
CA HIS A 97 -12.08 4.92 1.79
C HIS A 97 -11.25 4.02 0.90
N ASN A 98 -11.61 3.97 -0.38
CA ASN A 98 -10.93 3.19 -1.41
C ASN A 98 -10.74 4.08 -2.64
N LEU A 99 -9.54 4.66 -2.76
CA LEU A 99 -9.21 5.62 -3.80
C LEU A 99 -8.34 4.93 -4.84
N GLN A 100 -8.83 4.88 -6.08
CA GLN A 100 -8.14 4.21 -7.18
C GLN A 100 -8.20 5.05 -8.45
N ASP A 101 -7.07 5.12 -9.15
CA ASP A 101 -6.97 5.66 -10.49
C ASP A 101 -6.33 4.61 -11.42
N PRO A 102 -7.14 3.91 -12.23
CA PRO A 102 -6.65 2.87 -13.15
C PRO A 102 -6.14 3.43 -14.49
N SER A 103 -6.13 4.75 -14.66
CA SER A 103 -5.72 5.36 -15.92
C SER A 103 -4.23 5.18 -16.20
N SER A 104 -3.85 5.18 -17.47
CA SER A 104 -2.45 5.15 -17.89
C SER A 104 -1.66 6.38 -17.46
N GLU A 105 -2.36 7.48 -17.14
CA GLU A 105 -1.81 8.77 -16.70
C GLU A 105 -1.78 8.87 -15.17
N SER A 106 -2.22 7.81 -14.44
CA SER A 106 -2.29 7.82 -12.98
C SER A 106 -0.95 8.18 -12.34
N PHE A 107 -1.01 8.94 -11.24
CA PHE A 107 0.14 9.14 -10.38
C PHE A 107 0.45 7.82 -9.65
N SER A 108 1.41 7.06 -10.18
CA SER A 108 1.79 5.74 -9.65
C SER A 108 3.26 5.42 -9.94
N PRO A 109 3.93 4.59 -9.14
CA PRO A 109 3.43 3.96 -7.93
C PRO A 109 3.30 4.95 -6.77
N ILE A 110 2.22 4.86 -5.97
CA ILE A 110 2.07 5.64 -4.74
C ILE A 110 2.69 4.85 -3.59
N THR A 111 3.74 5.40 -2.99
CA THR A 111 4.51 4.74 -1.92
C THR A 111 4.27 5.35 -0.55
N SER A 112 3.77 6.55 -0.50
CA SER A 112 3.41 7.23 0.73
C SER A 112 2.17 8.08 0.55
N VAL A 113 1.44 8.30 1.62
CA VAL A 113 0.26 9.16 1.66
C VAL A 113 0.18 9.81 3.03
N GLU A 114 -0.15 11.09 3.07
CA GLU A 114 -0.38 11.83 4.32
C GLU A 114 -1.53 12.81 4.14
N GLU A 115 -2.43 12.85 5.12
CA GLU A 115 -3.52 13.81 5.16
C GLU A 115 -3.15 15.01 6.02
N LYS A 116 -3.33 16.21 5.46
CA LYS A 116 -3.23 17.45 6.21
C LYS A 116 -4.26 18.46 5.73
N ASN A 117 -5.06 18.98 6.66
CA ASN A 117 -6.08 20.00 6.36
C ASN A 117 -7.06 19.60 5.24
N GLY A 118 -7.50 18.33 5.20
CA GLY A 118 -8.43 17.84 4.19
C GLY A 118 -7.80 17.62 2.81
N ILE A 119 -6.48 17.58 2.72
CA ILE A 119 -5.73 17.29 1.50
C ILE A 119 -4.85 16.07 1.73
N LEU A 120 -4.91 15.09 0.82
CA LEU A 120 -3.99 13.98 0.75
C LEU A 120 -2.78 14.37 -0.12
N TYR A 121 -1.60 14.22 0.43
CA TYR A 121 -0.32 14.38 -0.25
C TYR A 121 0.23 12.98 -0.56
N LEU A 122 0.51 12.73 -1.82
CA LEU A 122 0.89 11.41 -2.34
C LEU A 122 2.34 11.47 -2.81
N GLY A 123 3.17 10.57 -2.31
CA GLY A 123 4.56 10.42 -2.71
C GLY A 123 4.77 9.23 -3.64
N SER A 124 5.81 9.29 -4.45
CA SER A 124 6.18 8.25 -5.41
C SER A 124 7.70 8.05 -5.45
N LEU A 125 8.13 6.84 -5.81
CA LEU A 125 9.55 6.54 -6.06
C LEU A 125 10.03 7.01 -7.44
N THR A 126 9.12 7.19 -8.39
CA THR A 126 9.48 7.44 -9.79
C THR A 126 9.22 8.87 -10.26
N TYR A 127 8.31 9.59 -9.62
CA TYR A 127 8.03 10.98 -9.95
C TYR A 127 8.95 11.94 -9.18
N PRO A 128 9.43 13.00 -9.81
CA PRO A 128 10.33 13.98 -9.16
C PRO A 128 9.60 14.98 -8.24
N GLY A 129 8.38 14.68 -7.83
CA GLY A 129 7.53 15.52 -7.00
C GLY A 129 6.47 14.70 -6.28
N PHE A 130 5.45 15.37 -5.78
CA PHE A 130 4.31 14.77 -5.12
C PHE A 130 3.00 15.20 -5.78
N ALA A 131 1.97 14.38 -5.68
CA ALA A 131 0.62 14.76 -6.05
C ALA A 131 -0.20 15.16 -4.81
N ARG A 132 -1.28 15.90 -5.03
CA ARG A 132 -2.25 16.24 -3.99
C ARG A 132 -3.67 16.10 -4.52
N ILE A 133 -4.56 15.58 -3.69
CA ILE A 133 -5.99 15.48 -3.96
C ILE A 133 -6.77 15.88 -2.70
N SER A 134 -8.02 16.27 -2.84
CA SER A 134 -8.90 16.46 -1.67
C SER A 134 -9.11 15.13 -0.97
N ALA A 135 -9.01 15.12 0.36
CA ALA A 135 -9.45 13.96 1.13
C ALA A 135 -10.96 13.79 0.96
N PRO A 136 -11.46 12.56 0.82
CA PRO A 136 -12.89 12.30 0.81
C PRO A 136 -13.51 12.64 2.17
N GLU A 137 -14.79 13.03 2.17
CA GLU A 137 -15.59 13.29 3.38
C GLU A 137 -16.02 11.98 4.04
#